data_0da3b8488e25e0e3c4159605ba48ce93
#
_entry.id   0da3b8488e25e0e3c4159605ba48ce93
#
_cell.length_a   1.000
_cell.length_b   1.000
_cell.length_c   1.000
_cell.angle_alpha   90.00
_cell.angle_beta   90.00
_cell.angle_gamma   90.00
#
_symmetry.space_group_name_H-M   'P 1'
#
loop_
_entity.id
_entity.type
_entity.pdbx_description
1 polymer ?
#
loop_
_entity_poly.entity_id
_entity_poly.type
_entity_poly.pdbx_seq_one_letter_code
_entity_poly.pdbx_strand_id
1 'polypeptide(L)'
;MSETLYAIKYPRMDTQYLFGPRCLNFPALAPHIPAVILSAIFFQITYSFVGPLVHYLLMPPDPKVPYTKLSRHHYSDHIVSITQSCVNSALGIYLFAHPEFRELLTAQEKILGYHPQTARVLAISMGYFVFHLGESWVHRHIYGRIMVVHAVCVLSAIMLGFVGLFLEI
;
A
#
# COMPACT_ATOMS: atom_id res chain seq x y z
N MET A 1 19.14 25.55 16.95
CA MET A 1 18.08 26.25 16.20
C MET A 1 17.23 25.32 15.32
N SER A 2 17.61 24.07 15.10
CA SER A 2 16.87 23.10 14.27
C SER A 2 15.73 22.37 15.00
N GLU A 3 15.88 22.03 16.29
CA GLU A 3 14.89 21.27 17.05
C GLU A 3 13.54 21.98 17.22
N THR A 4 13.56 23.32 17.36
CA THR A 4 12.32 24.10 17.54
C THR A 4 11.47 24.18 16.26
N LEU A 5 12.08 24.08 15.08
CA LEU A 5 11.38 24.10 13.80
C LEU A 5 10.69 22.74 13.51
N TYR A 6 11.29 21.65 13.95
CA TYR A 6 10.68 20.31 13.83
C TYR A 6 9.49 20.13 14.78
N ALA A 7 9.60 20.65 16.01
CA ALA A 7 8.51 20.59 17.00
C ALA A 7 7.26 21.38 16.57
N ILE A 8 7.43 22.45 15.79
CA ILE A 8 6.30 23.23 15.25
C ILE A 8 5.63 22.52 14.07
N LYS A 9 6.41 21.80 13.26
CA LYS A 9 5.91 21.13 12.05
C LYS A 9 5.22 19.80 12.33
N TYR A 10 5.60 19.13 13.40
CA TYR A 10 5.10 17.79 13.79
C TYR A 10 4.85 17.76 15.30
N PRO A 11 3.61 18.06 15.77
CA PRO A 11 3.30 18.01 17.18
C PRO A 11 3.58 16.60 17.72
N ARG A 12 4.34 16.53 18.82
CA ARG A 12 4.58 15.29 19.57
C ARG A 12 3.25 14.63 19.87
N MET A 13 3.08 13.38 19.41
CA MET A 13 1.94 12.60 19.85
C MET A 13 2.20 12.12 21.27
N ASP A 14 1.27 12.48 22.15
CA ASP A 14 1.28 12.01 23.53
C ASP A 14 1.11 10.48 23.53
N THR A 15 1.97 9.78 24.26
CA THR A 15 1.94 8.31 24.41
C THR A 15 0.59 7.77 24.92
N GLN A 16 -0.24 8.61 25.50
CA GLN A 16 -1.62 8.28 25.88
C GLN A 16 -2.50 7.84 24.70
N TYR A 17 -2.15 8.23 23.46
CA TYR A 17 -2.87 7.80 22.26
C TYR A 17 -2.55 6.37 21.84
N LEU A 18 -1.44 5.79 22.31
CA LEU A 18 -0.98 4.45 21.93
C LEU A 18 -1.55 3.34 22.82
N PHE A 19 -1.81 3.62 24.10
CA PHE A 19 -2.19 2.60 25.09
C PHE A 19 -3.52 2.86 25.80
N GLY A 20 -4.25 3.94 25.41
CA GLY A 20 -5.57 4.23 25.94
C GLY A 20 -6.67 3.45 25.22
N PRO A 21 -7.95 3.54 25.67
CA PRO A 21 -9.10 2.95 24.97
C PRO A 21 -9.29 3.45 23.53
N ARG A 22 -8.46 4.39 23.08
CA ARG A 22 -8.38 4.93 21.72
C ARG A 22 -7.23 4.34 20.88
N CYS A 23 -6.60 3.26 21.34
CA CYS A 23 -5.45 2.62 20.67
C CYS A 23 -5.73 2.14 19.23
N LEU A 24 -7.00 2.09 18.79
CA LEU A 24 -7.38 1.85 17.40
C LEU A 24 -7.59 3.14 16.58
N ASN A 25 -7.38 4.30 17.20
CA ASN A 25 -7.47 5.56 16.48
C ASN A 25 -6.10 5.84 15.85
N PHE A 26 -5.97 5.57 14.56
CA PHE A 26 -4.75 5.85 13.77
C PHE A 26 -4.78 7.29 13.24
N PRO A 27 -4.48 8.32 14.06
CA PRO A 27 -4.62 9.71 13.64
C PRO A 27 -3.68 10.04 12.47
N ALA A 28 -2.57 9.35 12.37
CA ALA A 28 -1.64 9.49 11.26
C ALA A 28 -2.15 8.93 9.93
N LEU A 29 -3.01 7.93 9.97
CA LEU A 29 -3.62 7.36 8.78
C LEU A 29 -4.77 8.24 8.26
N ALA A 30 -5.48 8.93 9.15
CA ALA A 30 -6.68 9.69 8.78
C ALA A 30 -6.49 10.64 7.58
N PRO A 31 -5.44 11.48 7.50
CA PRO A 31 -5.22 12.34 6.35
C PRO A 31 -4.88 11.59 5.06
N HIS A 32 -4.52 10.31 5.15
CA HIS A 32 -4.12 9.49 4.02
C HIS A 32 -5.23 8.53 3.55
N ILE A 33 -6.37 8.46 4.25
CA ILE A 33 -7.52 7.62 3.84
C ILE A 33 -7.95 7.87 2.39
N PRO A 34 -8.04 9.12 1.89
CA PRO A 34 -8.37 9.34 0.49
C PRO A 34 -7.38 8.68 -0.48
N ALA A 35 -6.08 8.69 -0.17
CA ALA A 35 -5.06 8.05 -0.99
C ALA A 35 -5.22 6.51 -0.99
N VAL A 36 -5.56 5.92 0.16
CA VAL A 36 -5.87 4.48 0.27
C VAL A 36 -7.06 4.11 -0.62
N ILE A 37 -8.16 4.88 -0.52
CA ILE A 37 -9.37 4.63 -1.30
C ILE A 37 -9.12 4.77 -2.80
N LEU A 38 -8.48 5.87 -3.22
CA LEU A 38 -8.17 6.12 -4.63
C LEU A 38 -7.24 5.04 -5.20
N SER A 39 -6.25 4.61 -4.43
CA SER A 39 -5.36 3.53 -4.81
C SER A 39 -6.11 2.20 -4.95
N ALA A 40 -6.98 1.85 -4.01
CA ALA A 40 -7.79 0.64 -4.10
C ALA A 40 -8.70 0.65 -5.34
N ILE A 41 -9.35 1.79 -5.63
CA ILE A 41 -10.17 1.96 -6.84
C ILE A 41 -9.31 1.83 -8.11
N PHE A 42 -8.13 2.45 -8.13
CA PHE A 42 -7.21 2.35 -9.27
C PHE A 42 -6.85 0.88 -9.57
N PHE A 43 -6.50 0.09 -8.54
CA PHE A 43 -6.18 -1.33 -8.73
C PHE A 43 -7.40 -2.17 -9.10
N GLN A 44 -8.58 -1.83 -8.59
CA GLN A 44 -9.82 -2.48 -9.03
C GLN A 44 -10.12 -2.22 -10.51
N ILE A 45 -9.92 -0.98 -10.98
CA ILE A 45 -10.06 -0.63 -12.40
C ILE A 45 -9.01 -1.39 -13.24
N THR A 46 -7.76 -1.40 -12.80
CA THR A 46 -6.68 -2.14 -13.48
C THR A 46 -7.03 -3.62 -13.62
N TYR A 47 -7.53 -4.24 -12.57
CA TYR A 47 -7.94 -5.64 -12.57
C TYR A 47 -9.12 -5.89 -13.53
N SER A 48 -10.14 -5.04 -13.47
CA SER A 48 -11.40 -5.26 -14.17
C SER A 48 -11.35 -4.94 -15.68
N PHE A 49 -10.49 -3.97 -16.05
CA PHE A 49 -10.45 -3.46 -17.42
C PHE A 49 -9.08 -3.63 -18.08
N VAL A 50 -7.99 -3.21 -17.41
CA VAL A 50 -6.67 -3.25 -18.04
C VAL A 50 -6.17 -4.68 -18.18
N GLY A 51 -6.32 -5.50 -17.15
CA GLY A 51 -5.91 -6.91 -17.19
C GLY A 51 -6.55 -7.68 -18.35
N PRO A 52 -7.89 -7.68 -18.50
CA PRO A 52 -8.56 -8.31 -19.63
C PRO A 52 -8.19 -7.73 -21.01
N LEU A 53 -8.00 -6.41 -21.09
CA LEU A 53 -7.59 -5.75 -22.33
C LEU A 53 -6.19 -6.19 -22.77
N VAL A 54 -5.24 -6.18 -21.85
CA VAL A 54 -3.85 -6.62 -22.12
C VAL A 54 -3.84 -8.10 -22.51
N HIS A 55 -4.61 -8.93 -21.80
CA HIS A 55 -4.75 -10.33 -22.18
C HIS A 55 -5.27 -10.49 -23.61
N TYR A 56 -6.34 -9.78 -23.96
CA TYR A 56 -6.91 -9.83 -25.32
C TYR A 56 -5.92 -9.41 -26.40
N LEU A 57 -5.10 -8.39 -26.13
CA LEU A 57 -4.11 -7.87 -27.08
C LEU A 57 -2.91 -8.79 -27.24
N LEU A 58 -2.45 -9.42 -26.17
CA LEU A 58 -1.24 -10.26 -26.17
C LEU A 58 -1.52 -11.74 -26.48
N MET A 59 -2.70 -12.22 -26.14
CA MET A 59 -3.14 -13.59 -26.38
C MET A 59 -4.47 -13.60 -27.15
N PRO A 60 -4.44 -13.38 -28.46
CA PRO A 60 -5.65 -13.42 -29.26
C PRO A 60 -6.32 -14.81 -29.09
N PRO A 61 -7.64 -14.87 -29.09
CA PRO A 61 -8.38 -16.08 -28.83
C PRO A 61 -7.99 -17.18 -29.85
N ASP A 62 -7.36 -18.24 -29.37
CA ASP A 62 -7.11 -19.44 -30.14
C ASP A 62 -8.37 -20.33 -30.04
N PRO A 63 -9.03 -20.70 -31.16
CA PRO A 63 -10.18 -21.58 -31.15
C PRO A 63 -9.93 -22.93 -30.49
N LYS A 64 -8.66 -23.37 -30.42
CA LYS A 64 -8.25 -24.66 -29.84
C LYS A 64 -8.02 -24.58 -28.33
N VAL A 65 -7.85 -23.37 -27.76
CA VAL A 65 -7.62 -23.17 -26.33
C VAL A 65 -8.76 -22.33 -25.76
N PRO A 66 -9.74 -22.95 -25.10
CA PRO A 66 -10.88 -22.21 -24.58
C PRO A 66 -10.42 -21.21 -23.51
N TYR A 67 -10.77 -19.95 -23.74
CA TYR A 67 -10.57 -18.88 -22.78
C TYR A 67 -11.46 -19.12 -21.56
N THR A 68 -10.86 -19.56 -20.45
CA THR A 68 -11.59 -19.83 -19.23
C THR A 68 -11.66 -18.60 -18.33
N LYS A 69 -12.73 -18.50 -17.53
CA LYS A 69 -12.83 -17.45 -16.50
C LYS A 69 -11.61 -17.48 -15.56
N LEU A 70 -11.09 -18.68 -15.29
CA LEU A 70 -9.92 -18.89 -14.45
C LEU A 70 -8.66 -18.23 -15.03
N SER A 71 -8.37 -18.44 -16.31
CA SER A 71 -7.19 -17.83 -16.96
C SER A 71 -7.28 -16.30 -16.99
N ARG A 72 -8.49 -15.77 -17.18
CA ARG A 72 -8.72 -14.31 -17.11
C ARG A 72 -8.38 -13.73 -15.75
N HIS A 73 -8.85 -14.37 -14.66
CA HIS A 73 -8.55 -13.92 -13.30
C HIS A 73 -7.06 -13.94 -13.01
N HIS A 74 -6.39 -15.04 -13.28
CA HIS A 74 -4.95 -15.17 -13.08
C HIS A 74 -4.16 -14.12 -13.84
N TYR A 75 -4.51 -13.88 -15.10
CA TYR A 75 -3.82 -12.90 -15.93
C TYR A 75 -4.02 -11.47 -15.41
N SER A 76 -5.26 -11.11 -15.04
CA SER A 76 -5.56 -9.81 -14.46
C SER A 76 -4.80 -9.58 -13.15
N ASP A 77 -4.69 -10.61 -12.30
CA ASP A 77 -3.96 -10.56 -11.05
C ASP A 77 -2.46 -10.30 -11.27
N HIS A 78 -1.85 -10.98 -12.25
CA HIS A 78 -0.46 -10.72 -12.62
C HIS A 78 -0.22 -9.29 -13.14
N ILE A 79 -1.12 -8.77 -13.98
CA ILE A 79 -1.03 -7.38 -14.48
C ILE A 79 -1.11 -6.38 -13.33
N VAL A 80 -2.02 -6.58 -12.38
CA VAL A 80 -2.14 -5.73 -11.19
C VAL A 80 -0.88 -5.81 -10.34
N SER A 81 -0.34 -7.01 -10.12
CA SER A 81 0.88 -7.20 -9.32
C SER A 81 2.10 -6.54 -9.96
N ILE A 82 2.25 -6.63 -11.28
CA ILE A 82 3.29 -5.92 -12.03
C ILE A 82 3.10 -4.41 -11.90
N THR A 83 1.88 -3.92 -12.09
CA THR A 83 1.55 -2.50 -11.95
C THR A 83 1.91 -1.99 -10.57
N GLN A 84 1.54 -2.73 -9.50
CA GLN A 84 1.90 -2.40 -8.13
C GLN A 84 3.41 -2.35 -7.93
N SER A 85 4.14 -3.33 -8.45
CA SER A 85 5.61 -3.37 -8.34
C SER A 85 6.25 -2.16 -9.02
N CYS A 86 5.78 -1.78 -10.21
CA CYS A 86 6.25 -0.58 -10.92
C CYS A 86 5.93 0.70 -10.15
N VAL A 87 4.70 0.84 -9.63
CA VAL A 87 4.27 2.00 -8.83
C VAL A 87 5.12 2.12 -7.57
N ASN A 88 5.30 1.03 -6.82
CA ASN A 88 6.10 1.05 -5.59
C ASN A 88 7.57 1.35 -5.86
N SER A 89 8.14 0.81 -6.94
CA SER A 89 9.52 1.10 -7.32
C SER A 89 9.69 2.57 -7.69
N ALA A 90 8.79 3.14 -8.48
CA ALA A 90 8.83 4.55 -8.85
C ALA A 90 8.66 5.46 -7.63
N LEU A 91 7.72 5.15 -6.74
CA LEU A 91 7.50 5.90 -5.51
C LEU A 91 8.68 5.78 -4.54
N GLY A 92 9.32 4.61 -4.46
CA GLY A 92 10.55 4.40 -3.69
C GLY A 92 11.69 5.26 -4.21
N ILE A 93 11.93 5.26 -5.52
CA ILE A 93 12.95 6.11 -6.15
C ILE A 93 12.66 7.58 -5.89
N TYR A 94 11.40 8.00 -6.08
CA TYR A 94 10.96 9.37 -5.78
C TYR A 94 11.25 9.76 -4.33
N LEU A 95 10.92 8.89 -3.37
CA LEU A 95 11.14 9.13 -1.95
C LEU A 95 12.64 9.30 -1.63
N PHE A 96 13.49 8.40 -2.14
CA PHE A 96 14.94 8.49 -1.94
C PHE A 96 15.58 9.70 -2.63
N ALA A 97 15.00 10.19 -3.73
CA ALA A 97 15.44 11.39 -4.40
C ALA A 97 14.95 12.69 -3.72
N HIS A 98 13.92 12.60 -2.86
CA HIS A 98 13.30 13.77 -2.24
C HIS A 98 14.27 14.44 -1.25
N PRO A 99 14.51 15.77 -1.35
CA PRO A 99 15.48 16.45 -0.50
C PRO A 99 15.23 16.28 1.00
N GLU A 100 13.97 16.43 1.43
CA GLU A 100 13.60 16.31 2.85
C GLU A 100 13.94 14.90 3.42
N PHE A 101 13.79 13.83 2.63
CA PHE A 101 14.16 12.49 3.06
C PHE A 101 15.67 12.28 3.11
N ARG A 102 16.40 12.92 2.18
CA ARG A 102 17.88 12.86 2.15
C ARG A 102 18.52 13.62 3.29
N GLU A 103 17.89 14.69 3.78
CA GLU A 103 18.37 15.52 4.90
C GLU A 103 18.25 14.81 6.25
N LEU A 104 17.47 13.72 6.35
CA LEU A 104 17.43 12.91 7.56
C LEU A 104 18.81 12.27 7.80
N LEU A 105 19.44 12.64 8.94
CA LEU A 105 20.85 12.34 9.18
C LEU A 105 21.09 10.89 9.59
N THR A 106 20.15 10.28 10.30
CA THR A 106 20.31 8.95 10.88
C THR A 106 19.39 7.91 10.25
N ALA A 107 19.83 6.64 10.27
CA ALA A 107 18.99 5.53 9.86
C ALA A 107 17.73 5.42 10.74
N GLN A 108 17.85 5.76 12.03
CA GLN A 108 16.74 5.75 12.97
C GLN A 108 15.68 6.79 12.58
N GLU A 109 16.05 8.02 12.24
CA GLU A 109 15.12 9.04 11.78
C GLU A 109 14.41 8.63 10.48
N LYS A 110 15.13 7.96 9.57
CA LYS A 110 14.53 7.45 8.30
C LYS A 110 13.53 6.34 8.51
N ILE A 111 13.70 5.50 9.53
CA ILE A 111 12.87 4.34 9.80
C ILE A 111 11.73 4.67 10.76
N LEU A 112 12.02 5.43 11.82
CA LEU A 112 11.08 5.67 12.92
C LEU A 112 10.46 7.07 12.88
N GLY A 113 11.09 8.02 12.18
CA GLY A 113 10.57 9.38 12.05
C GLY A 113 9.34 9.43 11.15
N TYR A 114 8.33 10.23 11.55
CA TYR A 114 7.20 10.50 10.67
C TYR A 114 7.61 11.43 9.53
N HIS A 115 7.45 10.96 8.32
CA HIS A 115 7.66 11.75 7.11
C HIS A 115 6.40 11.70 6.23
N PRO A 116 5.76 12.84 5.92
CA PRO A 116 4.48 12.86 5.18
C PRO A 116 4.54 12.17 3.82
N GLN A 117 5.67 12.24 3.13
CA GLN A 117 5.84 11.58 1.83
C GLN A 117 5.91 10.06 1.99
N THR A 118 6.62 9.57 3.02
CA THR A 118 6.65 8.13 3.35
C THR A 118 5.25 7.63 3.70
N ALA A 119 4.51 8.38 4.50
CA ALA A 119 3.13 8.04 4.85
C ALA A 119 2.20 7.96 3.62
N ARG A 120 2.38 8.86 2.64
CA ARG A 120 1.65 8.79 1.35
C ARG A 120 1.99 7.54 0.55
N VAL A 121 3.27 7.19 0.46
CA VAL A 121 3.72 5.98 -0.25
C VAL A 121 3.14 4.73 0.43
N LEU A 122 3.18 4.66 1.77
CA LEU A 122 2.57 3.57 2.54
C LEU A 122 1.04 3.50 2.32
N ALA A 123 0.35 4.66 2.26
CA ALA A 123 -1.08 4.72 2.03
C ALA A 123 -1.46 4.20 0.62
N ILE A 124 -0.68 4.52 -0.41
CA ILE A 124 -0.89 4.00 -1.76
C ILE A 124 -0.71 2.47 -1.78
N SER A 125 0.35 1.97 -1.13
CA SER A 125 0.58 0.53 -1.00
C SER A 125 -0.53 -0.16 -0.20
N MET A 126 -1.01 0.48 0.88
CA MET A 126 -2.15 -0.01 1.66
C MET A 126 -3.40 -0.17 0.79
N GLY A 127 -3.70 0.79 -0.09
CA GLY A 127 -4.83 0.71 -1.00
C GLY A 127 -4.77 -0.52 -1.92
N TYR A 128 -3.59 -0.85 -2.45
CA TYR A 128 -3.39 -2.10 -3.18
C TYR A 128 -3.72 -3.33 -2.31
N PHE A 129 -3.22 -3.40 -1.08
CA PHE A 129 -3.46 -4.56 -0.23
C PHE A 129 -4.91 -4.65 0.28
N VAL A 130 -5.62 -3.53 0.41
CA VAL A 130 -7.07 -3.53 0.65
C VAL A 130 -7.81 -4.14 -0.54
N PHE A 131 -7.50 -3.72 -1.77
CA PHE A 131 -8.01 -4.32 -3.00
C PHE A 131 -7.66 -5.82 -3.06
N HIS A 132 -6.38 -6.17 -2.87
CA HIS A 132 -5.89 -7.55 -2.96
C HIS A 132 -6.53 -8.48 -1.92
N LEU A 133 -6.79 -7.99 -0.71
CA LEU A 133 -7.52 -8.74 0.32
C LEU A 133 -8.96 -9.01 -0.14
N GLY A 134 -9.64 -8.01 -0.70
CA GLY A 134 -10.99 -8.17 -1.23
C GLY A 134 -11.06 -9.23 -2.33
N GLU A 135 -10.18 -9.15 -3.35
CA GLU A 135 -10.11 -10.10 -4.45
C GLU A 135 -9.73 -11.52 -3.95
N SER A 136 -8.73 -11.63 -3.08
CA SER A 136 -8.33 -12.91 -2.49
C SER A 136 -9.43 -13.55 -1.66
N TRP A 137 -10.22 -12.75 -0.96
CA TRP A 137 -11.36 -13.26 -0.18
C TRP A 137 -12.49 -13.76 -1.06
N VAL A 138 -12.88 -12.98 -2.07
CA VAL A 138 -13.95 -13.34 -3.01
C VAL A 138 -13.56 -14.59 -3.80
N HIS A 139 -12.34 -14.66 -4.29
CA HIS A 139 -11.83 -15.72 -5.14
C HIS A 139 -10.98 -16.75 -4.39
N ARG A 140 -11.18 -16.91 -3.06
CA ARG A 140 -10.42 -17.85 -2.21
C ARG A 140 -10.46 -19.32 -2.66
N HIS A 141 -11.48 -19.69 -3.42
CA HIS A 141 -11.61 -21.02 -4.03
C HIS A 141 -10.64 -21.21 -5.22
N ILE A 142 -10.17 -20.12 -5.83
CA ILE A 142 -9.19 -20.11 -6.93
C ILE A 142 -7.77 -19.96 -6.37
N TYR A 143 -7.54 -18.94 -5.53
CA TYR A 143 -6.20 -18.58 -5.03
C TYR A 143 -5.78 -19.34 -3.78
N GLY A 144 -6.72 -20.02 -3.12
CA GLY A 144 -6.47 -20.69 -1.84
C GLY A 144 -6.48 -19.72 -0.65
N ARG A 145 -6.59 -20.29 0.55
CA ARG A 145 -6.65 -19.50 1.81
C ARG A 145 -5.34 -18.79 2.11
N ILE A 146 -4.22 -19.28 1.59
CA ILE A 146 -2.89 -18.73 1.86
C ILE A 146 -2.73 -17.29 1.34
N MET A 147 -3.38 -16.97 0.21
CA MET A 147 -3.36 -15.61 -0.34
C MET A 147 -4.11 -14.61 0.53
N VAL A 148 -5.21 -15.04 1.15
CA VAL A 148 -5.95 -14.22 2.13
C VAL A 148 -5.08 -13.95 3.35
N VAL A 149 -4.43 -14.98 3.90
CA VAL A 149 -3.51 -14.84 5.05
C VAL A 149 -2.36 -13.91 4.68
N HIS A 150 -1.75 -14.08 3.51
CA HIS A 150 -0.70 -13.19 3.01
C HIS A 150 -1.17 -11.73 2.98
N ALA A 151 -2.32 -11.44 2.38
CA ALA A 151 -2.85 -10.08 2.28
C ALA A 151 -3.12 -9.47 3.66
N VAL A 152 -3.66 -10.25 4.60
CA VAL A 152 -3.88 -9.81 5.99
C VAL A 152 -2.56 -9.50 6.68
N CYS A 153 -1.55 -10.38 6.56
CA CYS A 153 -0.23 -10.16 7.19
C CYS A 153 0.43 -8.89 6.66
N VAL A 154 0.44 -8.67 5.34
CA VAL A 154 1.06 -7.48 4.75
C VAL A 154 0.30 -6.22 5.13
N LEU A 155 -1.04 -6.25 5.09
CA LEU A 155 -1.86 -5.12 5.51
C LEU A 155 -1.61 -4.77 6.98
N SER A 156 -1.51 -5.77 7.86
CA SER A 156 -1.16 -5.57 9.26
C SER A 156 0.23 -4.96 9.43
N ALA A 157 1.22 -5.40 8.67
CA ALA A 157 2.56 -4.83 8.70
C ALA A 157 2.58 -3.36 8.26
N ILE A 158 1.83 -3.00 7.22
CA ILE A 158 1.69 -1.60 6.78
C ILE A 158 0.99 -0.77 7.86
N MET A 159 -0.07 -1.30 8.49
CA MET A 159 -0.76 -0.64 9.60
C MET A 159 0.18 -0.39 10.77
N LEU A 160 1.02 -1.37 11.14
CA LEU A 160 2.06 -1.20 12.16
C LEU A 160 3.08 -0.12 11.77
N GLY A 161 3.39 0.04 10.48
CA GLY A 161 4.22 1.12 9.99
C GLY A 161 3.62 2.50 10.31
N PHE A 162 2.31 2.67 10.22
CA PHE A 162 1.65 3.92 10.63
C PHE A 162 1.66 4.13 12.15
N VAL A 163 1.72 3.08 12.96
CA VAL A 163 1.89 3.18 14.41
C VAL A 163 3.34 3.45 14.78
N GLY A 164 4.29 2.72 14.17
CA GLY A 164 5.73 2.83 14.45
C GLY A 164 6.33 4.19 14.08
N LEU A 165 5.77 4.88 13.09
CA LEU A 165 6.15 6.25 12.71
C LEU A 165 5.90 7.29 13.83
N PHE A 166 5.33 6.88 14.98
CA PHE A 166 4.97 7.75 16.10
C PHE A 166 5.52 7.30 17.45
N LEU A 167 6.19 6.15 17.50
CA LEU A 167 6.93 5.74 18.69
C LEU A 167 8.28 6.47 18.68
N GLU A 168 8.27 7.73 19.14
CA GLU A 168 9.52 8.34 19.61
C GLU A 168 9.96 7.57 20.88
N ILE A 169 10.99 6.75 20.73
CA ILE A 169 11.74 6.19 21.83
C ILE A 169 12.75 7.22 22.31
#